data_355270bf5b87492704fbb8de41a83d5d
#
_entry.id   355270bf5b87492704fbb8de41a83d5d
#
_cell.length_a   1.000
_cell.length_b   1.000
_cell.length_c   1.000
_cell.angle_alpha   90.00
_cell.angle_beta   90.00
_cell.angle_gamma   90.00
#
_symmetry.space_group_name_H-M   'P 1'
#
loop_
_entity.id
_entity.type
_entity.pdbx_description
1 polymer ?
#
loop_
_entity_poly.entity_id
_entity_poly.type
_entity_poly.pdbx_seq_one_letter_code
_entity_poly.pdbx_strand_id
1 'polypeptide(L)' 'MDFERIMLRYKQGLWSKAMVKVAVRKGIITKEQYEEITGDKYE' A
#
# COMPACT_ATOMS: atom_id res chain seq x y z
N MET A 1 2.17 -12.35 4.71
CA MET A 1 1.96 -11.03 5.32
C MET A 1 1.32 -10.09 4.33
N ASP A 2 0.48 -9.22 4.86
CA ASP A 2 -0.34 -8.35 3.99
C ASP A 2 0.49 -7.34 3.21
N PHE A 3 1.60 -6.85 3.82
CA PHE A 3 2.45 -5.88 3.15
C PHE A 3 2.98 -6.42 1.81
N GLU A 4 3.53 -7.62 1.82
CA GLU A 4 4.09 -8.21 0.60
C GLU A 4 3.00 -8.49 -0.43
N ARG A 5 1.84 -8.92 0.02
CA ARG A 5 0.72 -9.20 -0.85
C ARG A 5 0.22 -7.94 -1.52
N ILE A 6 0.09 -6.87 -0.75
CA ILE A 6 -0.37 -5.59 -1.25
C ILE A 6 0.64 -5.02 -2.23
N MET A 7 1.93 -5.11 -1.88
CA MET A 7 2.98 -4.63 -2.77
C MET A 7 2.94 -5.34 -4.11
N LEU A 8 2.79 -6.67 -4.09
CA LEU A 8 2.73 -7.45 -5.31
C LEU A 8 1.54 -7.04 -6.17
N ARG A 9 0.36 -6.91 -5.55
CA ARG A 9 -0.84 -6.53 -6.27
C ARG A 9 -0.75 -5.13 -6.86
N TYR A 10 -0.12 -4.22 -6.12
CA TYR A 10 0.08 -2.87 -6.65
C TYR A 10 0.99 -2.90 -7.87
N LYS A 11 2.07 -3.65 -7.80
CA LYS A 11 2.99 -3.78 -8.94
C LYS A 11 2.35 -4.43 -10.15
N GLN A 12 1.40 -5.32 -9.93
CA GLN A 12 0.68 -5.99 -10.99
C GLN A 12 -0.45 -5.13 -11.58
N GLY A 13 -0.68 -3.95 -11.00
CA GLY A 13 -1.73 -3.06 -11.45
C GLY A 13 -3.11 -3.43 -10.95
N LEU A 14 -3.21 -4.36 -10.01
CA LEU A 14 -4.49 -4.79 -9.46
C LEU A 14 -5.00 -3.86 -8.37
N TRP A 15 -4.11 -3.10 -7.74
CA TRP A 15 -4.45 -2.15 -6.69
C TRP A 15 -4.00 -0.76 -7.09
N SER A 16 -4.84 0.25 -6.79
CA SER A 16 -4.48 1.64 -6.98
C SER A 16 -3.88 2.21 -5.70
N LYS A 17 -3.29 3.41 -5.81
CA LYS A 17 -2.77 4.11 -4.63
C LYS A 17 -3.87 4.35 -3.61
N ALA A 18 -5.09 4.63 -4.06
CA ALA A 18 -6.21 4.86 -3.16
C ALA A 18 -6.49 3.60 -2.32
N MET A 19 -6.39 2.44 -2.94
CA MET A 19 -6.60 1.18 -2.22
C MET A 19 -5.51 0.94 -1.19
N VAL A 20 -4.26 1.27 -1.52
CA VAL A 20 -3.16 1.13 -0.57
C VAL A 20 -3.35 2.10 0.60
N LYS A 21 -3.84 3.32 0.32
CA LYS A 21 -4.16 4.27 1.39
C LYS A 21 -5.23 3.74 2.33
N VAL A 22 -6.25 3.08 1.81
CA VAL A 22 -7.28 2.47 2.63
C VAL A 22 -6.68 1.42 3.56
N ALA A 23 -5.72 0.64 3.06
CA ALA A 23 -5.04 -0.34 3.89
C ALA A 23 -4.30 0.32 5.06
N VAL A 24 -3.70 1.49 4.85
CA VAL A 24 -3.09 2.25 5.93
C VAL A 24 -4.13 2.68 6.96
N ARG A 25 -5.25 3.21 6.48
CA ARG A 25 -6.33 3.68 7.35
C ARG A 25 -6.87 2.55 8.23
N LYS A 26 -6.94 1.34 7.69
CA LYS A 26 -7.44 0.18 8.42
C LYS A 26 -6.39 -0.44 9.33
N GLY A 27 -5.17 0.06 9.29
CA GLY A 27 -4.10 -0.45 10.13
C GLY A 27 -3.50 -1.76 9.60
N ILE A 28 -3.76 -2.10 8.35
CA ILE A 28 -3.21 -3.32 7.75
C ILE A 28 -1.73 -3.13 7.45
N ILE A 29 -1.37 -1.94 6.98
CA ILE A 29 0.03 -1.56 6.74
C ILE A 29 0.28 -0.19 7.36
N THR A 30 1.57 0.18 7.48
CA THR A 30 1.96 1.47 8.04
C THR A 30 2.13 2.50 6.94
N LYS A 31 2.26 3.78 7.34
CA LYS A 31 2.55 4.85 6.39
C LYS A 31 3.87 4.62 5.68
N GLU A 32 4.86 4.15 6.41
CA GLU A 32 6.17 3.83 5.82
C GLU A 32 6.05 2.75 4.78
N GLN A 33 5.22 1.74 5.04
CA GLN A 33 5.00 0.67 4.08
C GLN A 33 4.27 1.17 2.85
N TYR A 34 3.34 2.10 3.01
CA TYR A 34 2.68 2.74 1.86
C TYR A 34 3.71 3.42 0.97
N GLU A 35 4.63 4.18 1.58
CA GLU A 35 5.66 4.88 0.82
C GLU A 35 6.58 3.91 0.10
N GLU A 36 6.87 2.80 0.74
CA GLU A 36 7.70 1.77 0.13
C GLU A 36 7.03 1.13 -1.07
N ILE A 37 5.72 0.91 -0.98
CA ILE A 37 4.95 0.27 -2.05
C ILE A 37 4.77 1.21 -3.23
N THR A 38 4.35 2.45 -2.96
CA THR A 38 3.93 3.37 -4.03
C THR A 38 5.01 4.34 -4.47
N GLY A 39 6.01 4.57 -3.62
CA GLY A 39 7.04 5.56 -3.88
C GLY A 39 6.62 6.99 -3.56
N ASP A 40 5.42 7.19 -3.04
CA ASP A 40 4.88 8.50 -2.68
C ASP A 40 4.66 8.58 -1.18
N LYS A 41 4.75 9.80 -0.66
CA LYS A 41 4.44 10.02 0.75
C LYS A 41 2.95 9.86 1.00
N TYR A 42 2.64 9.26 2.14
CA TYR A 42 1.25 9.16 2.60
C TYR A 42 0.81 10.51 3.15
N GLU A 43 -0.25 11.03 2.59
CA GLU A 43 -0.82 12.30 3.06
C GLU A 43 -2.31 12.21 3.24
#